data_56ae44a8e8fb6d257b3f6e246d83826e
#
_entry.id   56ae44a8e8fb6d257b3f6e246d83826e
#
_cell.length_a   1.000
_cell.length_b   1.000
_cell.length_c   1.000
_cell.angle_alpha   90.00
_cell.angle_beta   90.00
_cell.angle_gamma   90.00
#
_symmetry.space_group_name_H-M   'P 1'
#
loop_
_entity.id
_entity.type
_entity.pdbx_description
1 polymer ?
#
loop_
_entity_poly.entity_id
_entity_poly.type
_entity_poly.pdbx_seq_one_letter_code
_entity_poly.pdbx_strand_id
1 'polypeptide(L)'
;MTTVNECFGKIKSDCFKYIKSQETNTEKFKNKDKMIKSFLIPLCFWISKKKRNKKSLILGIAGGQGTGKTTITSIISIILKKYFKLNVFKISIDDFYRTRKERFKLSQEIHPLLLIRGVPGTHDTNIMLNFLKKIKNKNFNNISLPRFDKAIDDRLPKSAWHKINKKPDIIILEGWCVGAKAQSNKQLIKTVNSEEKTKDQKMIWRKYVNDQLKNKYKKLFNQLNCLIYLKVKNFSLLQNWRLMQEKKLWLSSKKKKEFKNYEQR
;
A
#
# COMPACT_ATOMS: atom_id res chain seq x y z
N MET A 1 27.40 14.28 7.95
CA MET A 1 26.41 14.93 8.86
C MET A 1 25.78 16.19 8.28
N THR A 2 26.53 17.05 7.62
CA THR A 2 26.04 18.29 6.95
C THR A 2 24.85 18.05 6.03
N THR A 3 24.91 17.08 5.14
CA THR A 3 23.88 16.80 4.11
C THR A 3 22.53 16.33 4.70
N VAL A 4 22.54 15.57 5.80
CA VAL A 4 21.30 15.12 6.47
C VAL A 4 20.62 16.28 7.18
N ASN A 5 21.40 17.15 7.84
CA ASN A 5 20.86 18.32 8.55
C ASN A 5 20.33 19.37 7.55
N GLU A 6 21.02 19.58 6.43
CA GLU A 6 20.55 20.45 5.35
C GLU A 6 19.22 19.93 4.78
N CYS A 7 19.16 18.63 4.44
CA CYS A 7 17.93 18.02 3.95
C CYS A 7 16.80 18.18 4.98
N PHE A 8 17.09 17.89 6.25
CA PHE A 8 16.09 18.00 7.32
C PHE A 8 15.56 19.43 7.46
N GLY A 9 16.43 20.45 7.40
CA GLY A 9 16.00 21.85 7.44
C GLY A 9 14.99 22.19 6.34
N LYS A 10 15.25 21.70 5.11
CA LYS A 10 14.37 21.96 3.94
C LYS A 10 13.02 21.24 4.00
N ILE A 11 12.88 20.10 4.73
CA ILE A 11 11.66 19.27 4.69
C ILE A 11 10.93 19.19 6.04
N LYS A 12 11.51 19.65 7.13
CA LYS A 12 10.98 19.53 8.49
C LYS A 12 9.53 20.00 8.59
N SER A 13 9.26 21.22 8.13
CA SER A 13 7.92 21.83 8.21
C SER A 13 6.87 20.96 7.50
N ASP A 14 7.12 20.55 6.25
CA ASP A 14 6.20 19.76 5.47
C ASP A 14 5.96 18.36 6.09
N CYS A 15 7.03 17.72 6.56
CA CYS A 15 6.94 16.41 7.22
C CYS A 15 6.15 16.50 8.53
N PHE A 16 6.38 17.54 9.33
CA PHE A 16 5.70 17.72 10.62
C PHE A 16 4.24 18.08 10.42
N LYS A 17 3.91 18.95 9.44
CA LYS A 17 2.52 19.24 9.06
C LYS A 17 1.79 17.96 8.68
N TYR A 18 2.40 17.11 7.85
CA TYR A 18 1.82 15.82 7.49
C TYR A 18 1.67 14.90 8.71
N ILE A 19 2.71 14.73 9.53
CA ILE A 19 2.63 13.89 10.74
C ILE A 19 1.53 14.39 11.67
N LYS A 20 1.43 15.70 11.92
CA LYS A 20 0.38 16.30 12.75
C LYS A 20 -1.02 15.98 12.22
N SER A 21 -1.22 15.94 10.91
CA SER A 21 -2.51 15.54 10.30
C SER A 21 -2.87 14.06 10.51
N GLN A 22 -1.89 13.22 10.86
CA GLN A 22 -2.11 11.80 11.15
C GLN A 22 -2.27 11.51 12.65
N GLU A 23 -1.96 12.48 13.51
CA GLU A 23 -2.08 12.37 14.97
C GLU A 23 -3.53 12.59 15.42
N THR A 24 -3.85 12.03 16.59
CA THR A 24 -5.10 12.31 17.32
C THR A 24 -4.77 12.98 18.65
N ASN A 25 -5.79 13.37 19.40
CA ASN A 25 -5.58 13.95 20.74
C ASN A 25 -4.84 12.99 21.68
N THR A 26 -5.10 11.70 21.55
CA THR A 26 -4.56 10.65 22.41
C THR A 26 -3.30 9.96 21.84
N GLU A 27 -3.03 10.08 20.54
CA GLU A 27 -1.91 9.40 19.89
C GLU A 27 -1.02 10.39 19.16
N LYS A 28 0.19 10.54 19.64
CA LYS A 28 1.23 11.40 19.06
C LYS A 28 2.41 10.56 18.58
N PHE A 29 2.98 10.94 17.46
CA PHE A 29 4.23 10.34 16.98
C PHE A 29 5.38 10.76 17.90
N LYS A 30 6.06 9.78 18.48
CA LYS A 30 7.26 9.99 19.31
C LYS A 30 8.51 10.01 18.43
N ASN A 31 9.55 10.73 18.88
CA ASN A 31 10.89 10.74 18.24
C ASN A 31 10.88 11.04 16.73
N LYS A 32 10.03 11.98 16.29
CA LYS A 32 9.85 12.36 14.87
C LYS A 32 11.18 12.75 14.21
N ASP A 33 11.96 13.61 14.87
CA ASP A 33 13.25 14.08 14.37
C ASP A 33 14.21 12.92 14.15
N LYS A 34 14.33 12.03 15.15
CA LYS A 34 15.21 10.86 15.08
C LYS A 34 14.78 9.92 13.95
N MET A 35 13.48 9.65 13.82
CA MET A 35 12.95 8.82 12.75
C MET A 35 13.30 9.40 11.38
N ILE A 36 13.06 10.69 11.16
CA ILE A 36 13.30 11.33 9.87
C ILE A 36 14.79 11.43 9.58
N LYS A 37 15.61 11.92 10.52
CA LYS A 37 17.05 12.14 10.33
C LYS A 37 17.83 10.82 10.20
N SER A 38 17.56 9.85 11.10
CA SER A 38 18.37 8.64 11.16
C SER A 38 17.95 7.54 10.22
N PHE A 39 16.70 7.55 9.73
CA PHE A 39 16.18 6.47 8.89
C PHE A 39 15.65 6.96 7.54
N LEU A 40 14.73 7.93 7.51
CA LEU A 40 14.01 8.25 6.28
C LEU A 40 14.84 9.10 5.31
N ILE A 41 15.63 10.06 5.79
CA ILE A 41 16.51 10.84 4.95
C ILE A 41 17.61 9.96 4.33
N PRO A 42 18.40 9.16 5.09
CA PRO A 42 19.37 8.24 4.50
C PRO A 42 18.76 7.27 3.49
N LEU A 43 17.55 6.76 3.78
CA LEU A 43 16.81 5.92 2.85
C LEU A 43 16.47 6.66 1.55
N CYS A 44 16.05 7.92 1.62
CA CYS A 44 15.76 8.74 0.43
C CYS A 44 17.02 9.04 -0.39
N PHE A 45 18.18 9.24 0.23
CA PHE A 45 19.46 9.34 -0.48
C PHE A 45 19.77 8.04 -1.23
N TRP A 46 19.58 6.89 -0.59
CA TRP A 46 19.75 5.59 -1.24
C TRP A 46 18.78 5.41 -2.42
N ILE A 47 17.50 5.74 -2.24
CA ILE A 47 16.47 5.67 -3.30
C ILE A 47 16.86 6.60 -4.48
N SER A 48 17.28 7.83 -4.20
CA SER A 48 17.72 8.79 -5.22
C SER A 48 18.92 8.28 -6.00
N LYS A 49 19.91 7.69 -5.32
CA LYS A 49 21.06 7.06 -5.98
C LYS A 49 20.64 5.91 -6.89
N LYS A 50 19.72 5.06 -6.44
CA LYS A 50 19.16 3.95 -7.26
C LYS A 50 18.36 4.44 -8.47
N LYS A 51 17.76 5.65 -8.39
CA LYS A 51 17.00 6.26 -9.49
C LYS A 51 17.90 6.77 -10.63
N ARG A 52 19.12 7.27 -10.35
CA ARG A 52 19.98 7.98 -11.34
C ARG A 52 20.06 7.28 -12.69
N ASN A 53 20.22 5.95 -12.69
CA ASN A 53 20.40 5.17 -13.92
C ASN A 53 19.10 4.56 -14.45
N LYS A 54 17.92 5.05 -14.04
CA LYS A 54 16.62 4.51 -14.42
C LYS A 54 15.67 5.60 -14.90
N LYS A 55 14.91 5.31 -15.97
CA LYS A 55 13.87 6.25 -16.46
C LYS A 55 12.77 6.46 -15.44
N SER A 56 12.31 5.38 -14.80
CA SER A 56 11.41 5.39 -13.65
C SER A 56 11.84 4.30 -12.69
N LEU A 57 11.84 4.58 -11.39
CA LEU A 57 12.12 3.59 -10.35
C LEU A 57 10.82 3.12 -9.71
N ILE A 58 10.64 1.81 -9.60
CA ILE A 58 9.48 1.21 -8.92
C ILE A 58 9.94 0.67 -7.57
N LEU A 59 9.50 1.34 -6.51
CA LEU A 59 9.79 0.99 -5.12
C LEU A 59 8.59 0.26 -4.52
N GLY A 60 8.79 -0.95 -4.02
CA GLY A 60 7.82 -1.66 -3.19
C GLY A 60 7.97 -1.27 -1.72
N ILE A 61 6.85 -1.06 -1.03
CA ILE A 61 6.82 -0.93 0.44
C ILE A 61 5.81 -1.94 0.99
N ALA A 62 6.31 -2.92 1.72
CA ALA A 62 5.51 -3.99 2.32
C ALA A 62 5.53 -3.91 3.84
N GLY A 63 4.51 -4.50 4.46
CA GLY A 63 4.39 -4.60 5.92
C GLY A 63 2.95 -4.88 6.34
N GLY A 64 2.74 -5.38 7.54
CA GLY A 64 1.42 -5.68 8.09
C GLY A 64 0.50 -4.47 8.17
N GLN A 65 -0.78 -4.70 8.36
CA GLN A 65 -1.74 -3.61 8.61
C GLN A 65 -1.39 -2.89 9.91
N GLY A 66 -1.51 -1.55 9.93
CA GLY A 66 -1.14 -0.74 11.12
C GLY A 66 0.34 -0.41 11.25
N THR A 67 1.26 -0.98 10.44
CA THR A 67 2.71 -0.70 10.54
C THR A 67 3.13 0.70 10.08
N GLY A 68 2.20 1.57 9.71
CA GLY A 68 2.51 2.92 9.27
C GLY A 68 3.01 3.03 7.82
N LYS A 69 2.79 2.02 6.96
CA LYS A 69 3.19 2.06 5.53
C LYS A 69 2.83 3.38 4.86
N THR A 70 1.57 3.75 4.90
CA THR A 70 1.06 4.97 4.26
C THR A 70 1.71 6.23 4.80
N THR A 71 1.97 6.28 6.11
CA THR A 71 2.66 7.40 6.76
C THR A 71 4.11 7.51 6.29
N ILE A 72 4.85 6.40 6.34
CA ILE A 72 6.25 6.34 5.90
C ILE A 72 6.36 6.65 4.41
N THR A 73 5.49 6.07 3.57
CA THR A 73 5.40 6.33 2.14
C THR A 73 5.18 7.81 1.84
N SER A 74 4.31 8.47 2.62
CA SER A 74 4.04 9.91 2.45
C SER A 74 5.24 10.77 2.84
N ILE A 75 5.91 10.47 3.95
CA ILE A 75 7.12 11.21 4.37
C ILE A 75 8.25 11.00 3.35
N ILE A 76 8.49 9.77 2.89
CA ILE A 76 9.46 9.49 1.82
C ILE A 76 9.11 10.30 0.56
N SER A 77 7.83 10.34 0.18
CA SER A 77 7.37 11.14 -0.97
C SER A 77 7.63 12.64 -0.79
N ILE A 78 7.42 13.19 0.40
CA ILE A 78 7.72 14.60 0.72
C ILE A 78 9.22 14.86 0.54
N ILE A 79 10.08 14.04 1.13
CA ILE A 79 11.53 14.20 1.06
C ILE A 79 12.00 14.14 -0.40
N LEU A 80 11.57 13.12 -1.15
CA LEU A 80 11.96 12.93 -2.55
C LEU A 80 11.49 14.07 -3.45
N LYS A 81 10.28 14.60 -3.22
CA LYS A 81 9.74 15.73 -3.98
C LYS A 81 10.41 17.05 -3.62
N LYS A 82 10.56 17.37 -2.33
CA LYS A 82 11.01 18.68 -1.85
C LYS A 82 12.52 18.85 -1.95
N TYR A 83 13.28 17.87 -1.52
CA TYR A 83 14.75 17.93 -1.51
C TYR A 83 15.35 17.46 -2.84
N PHE A 84 14.95 16.28 -3.34
CA PHE A 84 15.52 15.71 -4.56
C PHE A 84 14.84 16.18 -5.85
N LYS A 85 13.74 16.95 -5.77
CA LYS A 85 12.97 17.46 -6.92
C LYS A 85 12.45 16.35 -7.85
N LEU A 86 12.22 15.14 -7.32
CA LEU A 86 11.72 14.00 -8.08
C LEU A 86 10.19 13.98 -8.10
N ASN A 87 9.62 13.62 -9.27
CA ASN A 87 8.19 13.39 -9.40
C ASN A 87 7.84 12.01 -8.84
N VAL A 88 7.15 11.96 -7.69
CA VAL A 88 6.80 10.72 -6.98
C VAL A 88 5.31 10.47 -7.06
N PHE A 89 4.93 9.29 -7.53
CA PHE A 89 3.56 8.81 -7.53
C PHE A 89 3.40 7.64 -6.56
N LYS A 90 2.41 7.73 -5.66
CA LYS A 90 2.10 6.69 -4.67
C LYS A 90 0.85 5.94 -5.10
N ILE A 91 0.89 4.62 -5.04
CA ILE A 91 -0.24 3.74 -5.28
C ILE A 91 -0.31 2.67 -4.19
N SER A 92 -1.51 2.33 -3.79
CA SER A 92 -1.77 1.17 -2.92
C SER A 92 -2.19 -0.03 -3.78
N ILE A 93 -1.73 -1.23 -3.42
CA ILE A 93 -2.24 -2.45 -4.04
C ILE A 93 -3.75 -2.59 -3.80
N ASP A 94 -4.26 -2.04 -2.70
CA ASP A 94 -5.68 -2.05 -2.34
C ASP A 94 -6.55 -1.28 -3.35
N ASP A 95 -6.01 -0.29 -4.06
CA ASP A 95 -6.75 0.42 -5.11
C ASP A 95 -7.11 -0.48 -6.31
N PHE A 96 -6.43 -1.62 -6.42
CA PHE A 96 -6.64 -2.60 -7.50
C PHE A 96 -7.51 -3.78 -7.11
N TYR A 97 -8.19 -3.76 -5.98
CA TYR A 97 -9.15 -4.83 -5.69
C TYR A 97 -10.15 -4.98 -6.84
N ARG A 98 -10.50 -6.22 -7.11
CA ARG A 98 -11.60 -6.56 -8.01
C ARG A 98 -12.90 -5.99 -7.48
N THR A 99 -13.83 -5.69 -8.38
CA THR A 99 -15.18 -5.27 -8.00
C THR A 99 -15.85 -6.33 -7.14
N ARG A 100 -16.85 -5.93 -6.38
CA ARG A 100 -17.64 -6.88 -5.56
C ARG A 100 -18.27 -7.98 -6.41
N LYS A 101 -18.76 -7.62 -7.61
CA LYS A 101 -19.32 -8.57 -8.59
C LYS A 101 -18.27 -9.60 -9.05
N GLU A 102 -17.05 -9.16 -9.37
CA GLU A 102 -15.95 -10.07 -9.76
C GLU A 102 -15.53 -10.98 -8.61
N ARG A 103 -15.48 -10.46 -7.37
CA ARG A 103 -15.16 -11.28 -6.18
C ARG A 103 -16.29 -12.27 -5.85
N PHE A 104 -17.54 -11.87 -6.04
CA PHE A 104 -18.68 -12.78 -5.92
C PHE A 104 -18.55 -13.95 -6.91
N LYS A 105 -18.23 -13.68 -8.17
CA LYS A 105 -17.97 -14.74 -9.17
C LYS A 105 -16.86 -15.68 -8.72
N LEU A 106 -15.71 -15.16 -8.26
CA LEU A 106 -14.63 -15.96 -7.71
C LEU A 106 -15.07 -16.82 -6.52
N SER A 107 -15.96 -16.29 -5.68
CA SER A 107 -16.46 -17.02 -4.51
C SER A 107 -17.34 -18.22 -4.88
N GLN A 108 -18.08 -18.13 -5.98
CA GLN A 108 -18.90 -19.22 -6.49
C GLN A 108 -18.08 -20.27 -7.27
N GLU A 109 -17.14 -19.81 -8.07
CA GLU A 109 -16.37 -20.70 -8.95
C GLU A 109 -15.22 -21.42 -8.22
N ILE A 110 -14.65 -20.83 -7.18
CA ILE A 110 -13.42 -21.33 -6.55
C ILE A 110 -13.61 -21.60 -5.07
N HIS A 111 -13.87 -20.56 -4.27
CA HIS A 111 -14.01 -20.72 -2.82
C HIS A 111 -14.69 -19.52 -2.15
N PRO A 112 -15.67 -19.71 -1.23
CA PRO A 112 -16.43 -18.64 -0.59
C PRO A 112 -15.58 -17.54 0.07
N LEU A 113 -14.42 -17.86 0.63
CA LEU A 113 -13.51 -16.89 1.23
C LEU A 113 -12.98 -15.83 0.24
N LEU A 114 -13.10 -16.03 -1.08
CA LEU A 114 -12.68 -15.07 -2.11
C LEU A 114 -13.67 -13.92 -2.33
N LEU A 115 -14.86 -13.98 -1.71
CA LEU A 115 -15.76 -12.84 -1.63
C LEU A 115 -15.13 -11.70 -0.84
N ILE A 116 -14.39 -12.02 0.22
CA ILE A 116 -13.70 -11.04 1.08
C ILE A 116 -12.45 -10.56 0.37
N ARG A 117 -12.32 -9.23 0.25
CA ARG A 117 -11.09 -8.62 -0.28
C ARG A 117 -9.91 -8.83 0.68
N GLY A 118 -8.70 -8.89 0.13
CA GLY A 118 -7.47 -8.91 0.94
C GLY A 118 -6.38 -9.77 0.34
N VAL A 119 -6.65 -11.05 0.14
CA VAL A 119 -5.64 -12.02 -0.28
C VAL A 119 -5.22 -11.90 -1.75
N PRO A 120 -4.03 -12.38 -2.11
CA PRO A 120 -3.62 -12.53 -3.51
C PRO A 120 -4.68 -13.32 -4.32
N GLY A 121 -5.04 -12.76 -5.50
CA GLY A 121 -6.13 -13.25 -6.33
C GLY A 121 -7.38 -12.36 -6.30
N THR A 122 -7.54 -11.54 -5.25
CA THR A 122 -8.64 -10.56 -5.14
C THR A 122 -8.29 -9.19 -5.74
N HIS A 123 -7.07 -9.00 -6.27
CA HIS A 123 -6.66 -7.79 -6.98
C HIS A 123 -6.63 -8.00 -8.50
N ASP A 124 -6.87 -6.94 -9.26
CA ASP A 124 -6.70 -6.92 -10.72
C ASP A 124 -5.23 -6.65 -11.08
N THR A 125 -4.45 -7.72 -11.09
CA THR A 125 -3.03 -7.67 -11.42
C THR A 125 -2.77 -7.29 -12.88
N ASN A 126 -3.75 -7.46 -13.79
CA ASN A 126 -3.59 -7.11 -15.21
C ASN A 126 -3.58 -5.59 -15.38
N ILE A 127 -4.52 -4.87 -14.74
CA ILE A 127 -4.52 -3.40 -14.77
C ILE A 127 -3.20 -2.87 -14.21
N MET A 128 -2.72 -3.45 -13.10
CA MET A 128 -1.47 -3.04 -12.47
C MET A 128 -0.25 -3.30 -13.34
N LEU A 129 -0.13 -4.47 -13.95
CA LEU A 129 0.95 -4.81 -14.89
C LEU A 129 0.96 -3.89 -16.11
N ASN A 130 -0.22 -3.63 -16.70
CA ASN A 130 -0.35 -2.74 -17.85
C ASN A 130 0.07 -1.31 -17.49
N PHE A 131 -0.29 -0.83 -16.31
CA PHE A 131 0.19 0.44 -15.79
C PHE A 131 1.71 0.50 -15.71
N LEU A 132 2.34 -0.47 -15.05
CA LEU A 132 3.79 -0.50 -14.88
C LEU A 132 4.53 -0.61 -16.22
N LYS A 133 3.97 -1.32 -17.21
CA LYS A 133 4.49 -1.36 -18.59
C LYS A 133 4.41 0.01 -19.27
N LYS A 134 3.26 0.69 -19.18
CA LYS A 134 3.06 2.03 -19.77
C LYS A 134 4.05 3.06 -19.19
N ILE A 135 4.30 3.03 -17.90
CA ILE A 135 5.28 3.92 -17.24
C ILE A 135 6.70 3.72 -17.78
N LYS A 136 7.07 2.48 -18.12
CA LYS A 136 8.41 2.17 -18.66
C LYS A 136 8.59 2.63 -20.12
N ASN A 137 7.51 2.84 -20.84
CA ASN A 137 7.59 3.30 -22.25
C ASN A 137 8.18 4.71 -22.37
N LYS A 138 8.85 4.97 -23.50
CA LYS A 138 9.40 6.30 -23.80
C LYS A 138 8.26 7.32 -23.95
N ASN A 139 7.22 6.98 -24.68
CA ASN A 139 6.04 7.82 -24.93
C ASN A 139 5.03 7.59 -23.81
N PHE A 140 5.11 8.42 -22.77
CA PHE A 140 4.16 8.38 -21.66
C PHE A 140 2.94 9.24 -22.03
N ASN A 141 1.78 8.61 -22.02
CA ASN A 141 0.49 9.27 -22.16
C ASN A 141 -0.24 9.27 -20.80
N ASN A 142 -1.21 10.15 -20.65
CA ASN A 142 -2.05 10.20 -19.45
C ASN A 142 -2.62 8.82 -19.12
N ILE A 143 -2.51 8.44 -17.85
CA ILE A 143 -2.97 7.15 -17.36
C ILE A 143 -4.00 7.38 -16.24
N SER A 144 -5.10 6.64 -16.30
CA SER A 144 -6.05 6.55 -15.20
C SER A 144 -5.89 5.23 -14.47
N LEU A 145 -5.83 5.27 -13.13
CA LEU A 145 -5.72 4.12 -12.27
C LEU A 145 -6.94 3.99 -11.37
N PRO A 146 -7.39 2.74 -11.10
CA PRO A 146 -8.55 2.52 -10.26
C PRO A 146 -8.36 3.12 -8.86
N ARG A 147 -9.47 3.41 -8.24
CA ARG A 147 -9.59 3.69 -6.81
C ARG A 147 -10.62 2.73 -6.23
N PHE A 148 -10.30 2.20 -5.07
CA PHE A 148 -11.20 1.33 -4.33
C PHE A 148 -11.71 2.06 -3.09
N ASP A 149 -13.03 2.04 -2.90
CA ASP A 149 -13.65 2.57 -1.70
C ASP A 149 -13.97 1.43 -0.73
N LYS A 150 -13.28 1.44 0.40
CA LYS A 150 -13.43 0.42 1.45
C LYS A 150 -14.77 0.50 2.17
N ALA A 151 -15.44 1.66 2.14
CA ALA A 151 -16.72 1.86 2.82
C ALA A 151 -17.87 1.18 2.07
N ILE A 152 -17.86 1.28 0.73
CA ILE A 152 -18.85 0.59 -0.12
C ILE A 152 -18.39 -0.80 -0.56
N ASP A 153 -17.16 -1.19 -0.20
CA ASP A 153 -16.50 -2.44 -0.58
C ASP A 153 -16.45 -2.69 -2.09
N ASP A 154 -16.26 -1.62 -2.88
CA ASP A 154 -16.21 -1.73 -4.33
C ASP A 154 -15.25 -0.71 -4.97
N ARG A 155 -14.96 -0.93 -6.26
CA ARG A 155 -14.17 -0.04 -7.10
C ARG A 155 -15.02 1.18 -7.49
N LEU A 156 -14.44 2.38 -7.35
CA LEU A 156 -15.10 3.60 -7.79
C LEU A 156 -15.25 3.67 -9.32
N PRO A 157 -16.22 4.45 -9.83
CA PRO A 157 -16.40 4.66 -11.27
C PRO A 157 -15.14 5.31 -11.88
N LYS A 158 -14.92 5.11 -13.18
CA LYS A 158 -13.72 5.58 -13.90
C LYS A 158 -13.48 7.09 -13.80
N SER A 159 -14.53 7.88 -13.66
CA SER A 159 -14.45 9.34 -13.45
C SER A 159 -13.70 9.72 -12.17
N ALA A 160 -13.76 8.88 -11.15
CA ALA A 160 -13.09 9.07 -9.85
C ALA A 160 -11.70 8.42 -9.77
N TRP A 161 -11.20 7.84 -10.85
CA TRP A 161 -9.88 7.21 -10.88
C TRP A 161 -8.75 8.22 -10.78
N HIS A 162 -7.60 7.78 -10.23
CA HIS A 162 -6.40 8.61 -10.16
C HIS A 162 -5.86 8.92 -11.56
N LYS A 163 -5.72 10.20 -11.89
CA LYS A 163 -5.14 10.64 -13.17
C LYS A 163 -3.65 10.94 -12.99
N ILE A 164 -2.82 10.38 -13.86
CA ILE A 164 -1.38 10.62 -13.90
C ILE A 164 -1.07 11.31 -15.21
N ASN A 165 -0.85 12.62 -15.16
CA ASN A 165 -0.64 13.46 -16.35
C ASN A 165 0.85 13.69 -16.65
N LYS A 166 1.72 13.41 -15.69
CA LYS A 166 3.17 13.55 -15.83
C LYS A 166 3.87 12.25 -15.45
N LYS A 167 4.80 11.80 -16.28
CA LYS A 167 5.58 10.58 -16.02
C LYS A 167 6.29 10.65 -14.68
N PRO A 168 6.05 9.71 -13.76
CA PRO A 168 6.75 9.67 -12.48
C PRO A 168 8.21 9.27 -12.63
N ASP A 169 9.09 9.92 -11.85
CA ASP A 169 10.45 9.46 -11.62
C ASP A 169 10.48 8.25 -10.72
N ILE A 170 9.61 8.24 -9.71
CA ILE A 170 9.48 7.17 -8.73
C ILE A 170 8.02 6.81 -8.56
N ILE A 171 7.74 5.51 -8.62
CA ILE A 171 6.47 4.93 -8.22
C ILE A 171 6.69 4.19 -6.92
N ILE A 172 5.90 4.51 -5.90
CA ILE A 172 5.87 3.77 -4.66
C ILE A 172 4.60 2.90 -4.66
N LEU A 173 4.79 1.59 -4.78
CA LEU A 173 3.73 0.58 -4.64
C LEU A 173 3.73 0.08 -3.21
N GLU A 174 2.71 0.44 -2.42
CA GLU A 174 2.56 -0.05 -1.06
C GLU A 174 1.50 -1.15 -0.95
N GLY A 175 1.69 -2.03 0.02
CA GLY A 175 0.67 -3.01 0.39
C GLY A 175 1.20 -4.10 1.32
N TRP A 176 0.28 -4.84 1.92
CA TRP A 176 0.65 -5.86 2.90
C TRP A 176 1.35 -7.07 2.25
N CYS A 177 0.95 -7.44 1.03
CA CYS A 177 1.51 -8.58 0.30
C CYS A 177 2.50 -8.18 -0.81
N VAL A 178 2.88 -6.90 -0.90
CA VAL A 178 3.84 -6.46 -1.93
C VAL A 178 5.16 -7.17 -1.75
N GLY A 179 5.64 -7.83 -2.82
CA GLY A 179 6.86 -8.64 -2.80
C GLY A 179 6.72 -10.02 -2.17
N ALA A 180 5.52 -10.43 -1.75
CA ALA A 180 5.28 -11.77 -1.21
C ALA A 180 5.60 -12.85 -2.26
N LYS A 181 6.17 -13.96 -1.80
CA LYS A 181 6.51 -15.12 -2.60
C LYS A 181 5.55 -16.28 -2.32
N ALA A 182 5.36 -17.13 -3.32
CA ALA A 182 4.63 -18.38 -3.13
C ALA A 182 5.36 -19.31 -2.17
N GLN A 183 4.59 -20.03 -1.40
CA GLN A 183 5.05 -21.11 -0.50
C GLN A 183 5.23 -22.41 -1.27
N SER A 184 6.03 -23.32 -0.73
CA SER A 184 6.11 -24.70 -1.22
C SER A 184 4.82 -25.47 -0.89
N ASN A 185 4.51 -26.50 -1.66
CA ASN A 185 3.34 -27.35 -1.39
C ASN A 185 3.36 -27.93 0.03
N LYS A 186 4.53 -28.31 0.52
CA LYS A 186 4.71 -28.84 1.88
C LYS A 186 4.29 -27.83 2.96
N GLN A 187 4.56 -26.55 2.75
CA GLN A 187 4.18 -25.48 3.68
C GLN A 187 2.67 -25.19 3.68
N LEU A 188 1.97 -25.47 2.56
CA LEU A 188 0.53 -25.27 2.47
C LEU A 188 -0.30 -26.32 3.20
N ILE A 189 0.26 -27.51 3.46
CA ILE A 189 -0.47 -28.59 4.14
C ILE A 189 -0.89 -28.19 5.55
N LYS A 190 0.03 -27.54 6.28
CA LYS A 190 -0.23 -27.09 7.65
C LYS A 190 -1.06 -25.81 7.66
N THR A 191 -2.21 -25.85 8.29
CA THR A 191 -3.06 -24.68 8.53
C THR A 191 -2.39 -23.74 9.53
N VAL A 192 -2.43 -22.44 9.29
CA VAL A 192 -1.80 -21.42 10.15
C VAL A 192 -2.79 -20.68 11.05
N ASN A 193 -4.09 -20.84 10.81
CA ASN A 193 -5.15 -20.19 11.59
C ASN A 193 -6.45 -21.01 11.59
N SER A 194 -7.42 -20.58 12.40
CA SER A 194 -8.72 -21.22 12.52
C SER A 194 -9.54 -21.19 11.22
N GLU A 195 -9.48 -20.11 10.44
CA GLU A 195 -10.23 -20.02 9.18
C GLU A 195 -9.75 -21.05 8.16
N GLU A 196 -8.45 -21.24 8.01
CA GLU A 196 -7.90 -22.30 7.16
C GLU A 196 -8.31 -23.69 7.66
N LYS A 197 -8.28 -23.89 8.99
CA LYS A 197 -8.66 -25.19 9.59
C LYS A 197 -10.14 -25.53 9.41
N THR A 198 -11.03 -24.53 9.53
CA THR A 198 -12.48 -24.76 9.51
C THR A 198 -13.11 -24.57 8.14
N LYS A 199 -12.66 -23.58 7.38
CA LYS A 199 -13.30 -23.18 6.11
C LYS A 199 -12.56 -23.65 4.85
N ASP A 200 -11.27 -24.07 4.96
CA ASP A 200 -10.45 -24.50 3.82
C ASP A 200 -9.79 -25.87 4.05
N GLN A 201 -10.53 -26.84 4.57
CA GLN A 201 -10.02 -28.18 4.86
C GLN A 201 -9.42 -28.87 3.63
N LYS A 202 -10.02 -28.67 2.45
CA LYS A 202 -9.55 -29.22 1.16
C LYS A 202 -8.40 -28.41 0.53
N MET A 203 -7.89 -27.39 1.18
CA MET A 203 -6.81 -26.49 0.70
C MET A 203 -7.09 -25.79 -0.63
N ILE A 204 -8.33 -25.64 -1.05
CA ILE A 204 -8.70 -25.04 -2.33
C ILE A 204 -8.33 -23.55 -2.33
N TRP A 205 -8.71 -22.83 -1.26
CA TRP A 205 -8.43 -21.40 -1.11
C TRP A 205 -6.93 -21.13 -0.99
N ARG A 206 -6.20 -21.86 -0.12
CA ARG A 206 -4.75 -21.69 0.05
C ARG A 206 -3.98 -21.99 -1.24
N LYS A 207 -4.32 -23.05 -1.96
CA LYS A 207 -3.72 -23.38 -3.25
C LYS A 207 -3.96 -22.27 -4.27
N TYR A 208 -5.21 -21.81 -4.40
CA TYR A 208 -5.53 -20.71 -5.30
C TYR A 208 -4.72 -19.44 -5.01
N VAL A 209 -4.70 -18.99 -3.74
CA VAL A 209 -3.92 -17.82 -3.31
C VAL A 209 -2.43 -17.99 -3.63
N ASN A 210 -1.89 -19.16 -3.35
CA ASN A 210 -0.49 -19.50 -3.62
C ASN A 210 -0.17 -19.54 -5.12
N ASP A 211 -1.06 -20.05 -5.93
CA ASP A 211 -0.92 -20.07 -7.41
C ASP A 211 -0.98 -18.67 -8.00
N GLN A 212 -1.81 -17.77 -7.44
CA GLN A 212 -1.78 -16.37 -7.82
C GLN A 212 -0.42 -15.75 -7.50
N LEU A 213 0.14 -15.99 -6.32
CA LEU A 213 1.50 -15.54 -5.95
C LEU A 213 2.56 -16.10 -6.89
N LYS A 214 2.51 -17.41 -7.19
CA LYS A 214 3.45 -18.11 -8.05
C LYS A 214 3.45 -17.56 -9.49
N ASN A 215 2.30 -17.13 -9.99
CA ASN A 215 2.10 -16.75 -11.39
C ASN A 215 1.95 -15.23 -11.56
N LYS A 216 0.75 -14.69 -11.32
CA LYS A 216 0.39 -13.30 -11.65
C LYS A 216 1.14 -12.28 -10.79
N TYR A 217 1.21 -12.52 -9.48
CA TYR A 217 1.90 -11.59 -8.58
C TYR A 217 3.43 -11.66 -8.73
N LYS A 218 3.99 -12.83 -9.04
CA LYS A 218 5.42 -12.94 -9.37
C LYS A 218 5.78 -12.04 -10.57
N LYS A 219 4.96 -12.05 -11.63
CA LYS A 219 5.17 -11.18 -12.81
C LYS A 219 5.11 -9.70 -12.43
N LEU A 220 4.18 -9.34 -11.53
CA LEU A 220 4.02 -7.99 -11.03
C LEU A 220 5.22 -7.57 -10.16
N PHE A 221 5.59 -8.37 -9.17
CA PHE A 221 6.64 -8.03 -8.22
C PHE A 221 8.04 -8.09 -8.82
N ASN A 222 8.25 -8.82 -9.91
CA ASN A 222 9.47 -8.76 -10.71
C ASN A 222 9.67 -7.40 -11.38
N GLN A 223 8.65 -6.53 -11.41
CA GLN A 223 8.80 -5.15 -11.91
C GLN A 223 9.40 -4.21 -10.86
N LEU A 224 9.45 -4.59 -9.59
CA LEU A 224 10.03 -3.79 -8.51
C LEU A 224 11.56 -3.69 -8.69
N ASN A 225 12.09 -2.49 -8.55
CA ASN A 225 13.53 -2.26 -8.55
C ASN A 225 14.15 -2.46 -7.16
N CYS A 226 13.36 -2.23 -6.13
CA CYS A 226 13.73 -2.43 -4.73
C CYS A 226 12.46 -2.62 -3.88
N LEU A 227 12.64 -3.27 -2.74
CA LEU A 227 11.57 -3.55 -1.77
C LEU A 227 12.03 -3.14 -0.38
N ILE A 228 11.21 -2.37 0.31
CA ILE A 228 11.35 -2.04 1.72
C ILE A 228 10.30 -2.84 2.47
N TYR A 229 10.72 -3.62 3.45
CA TYR A 229 9.82 -4.39 4.30
C TYR A 229 9.82 -3.83 5.72
N LEU A 230 8.64 -3.38 6.17
CA LEU A 230 8.43 -2.88 7.54
C LEU A 230 8.15 -4.07 8.46
N LYS A 231 9.22 -4.57 9.07
CA LYS A 231 9.15 -5.70 10.00
C LYS A 231 8.67 -5.24 11.38
N VAL A 232 7.78 -5.98 11.97
CA VAL A 232 7.36 -5.82 13.38
C VAL A 232 8.01 -6.89 14.24
N LYS A 233 8.23 -6.58 15.53
CA LYS A 233 8.88 -7.51 16.47
C LYS A 233 8.01 -8.73 16.74
N ASN A 234 6.71 -8.54 16.96
CA ASN A 234 5.76 -9.61 17.23
C ASN A 234 4.37 -9.30 16.67
N PHE A 235 3.56 -10.32 16.52
CA PHE A 235 2.23 -10.24 15.90
C PHE A 235 1.20 -9.47 16.75
N SER A 236 1.31 -9.53 18.07
CA SER A 236 0.40 -8.82 18.99
C SER A 236 0.41 -7.30 18.79
N LEU A 237 1.57 -6.72 18.42
CA LEU A 237 1.65 -5.30 18.07
C LEU A 237 0.79 -4.96 16.84
N LEU A 238 0.74 -5.84 15.84
CA LEU A 238 -0.11 -5.63 14.65
C LEU A 238 -1.59 -5.61 15.02
N GLN A 239 -2.03 -6.52 15.87
CA GLN A 239 -3.42 -6.57 16.33
C GLN A 239 -3.81 -5.28 17.05
N ASN A 240 -2.98 -4.81 17.99
CA ASN A 240 -3.23 -3.58 18.73
C ASN A 240 -3.28 -2.35 17.79
N TRP A 241 -2.34 -2.24 16.85
CA TRP A 241 -2.32 -1.13 15.88
C TRP A 241 -3.51 -1.16 14.93
N ARG A 242 -3.97 -2.35 14.55
CA ARG A 242 -5.18 -2.49 13.74
C ARG A 242 -6.43 -2.05 14.52
N LEU A 243 -6.59 -2.48 15.75
CA LEU A 243 -7.69 -2.04 16.62
C LEU A 243 -7.72 -0.52 16.79
N MET A 244 -6.56 0.11 16.98
CA MET A 244 -6.45 1.56 17.03
C MET A 244 -6.85 2.23 15.72
N GLN A 245 -6.44 1.67 14.58
CA GLN A 245 -6.81 2.18 13.25
C GLN A 245 -8.32 2.08 13.00
N GLU A 246 -8.95 0.99 13.40
CA GLU A 246 -10.40 0.80 13.26
C GLU A 246 -11.18 1.76 14.15
N LYS A 247 -10.75 1.96 15.43
CA LYS A 247 -11.31 2.99 16.31
C LYS A 247 -11.25 4.40 15.71
N LYS A 248 -10.11 4.77 15.09
CA LYS A 248 -9.96 6.06 14.39
C LYS A 248 -10.95 6.21 13.24
N LEU A 249 -11.10 5.18 12.42
CA LEU A 249 -12.05 5.17 11.31
C LEU A 249 -13.50 5.29 11.79
N TRP A 250 -13.85 4.58 12.85
CA TRP A 250 -15.19 4.65 13.45
C TRP A 250 -15.50 6.05 13.98
N LEU A 251 -14.59 6.66 14.74
CA LEU A 251 -14.73 8.03 15.25
C LEU A 251 -14.86 9.06 14.14
N SER A 252 -14.08 8.91 13.06
CA SER A 252 -14.16 9.82 11.91
C SER A 252 -15.47 9.69 11.12
N SER A 253 -16.02 8.47 11.02
CA SER A 253 -17.30 8.22 10.35
C SER A 253 -18.50 8.73 11.17
N LYS A 254 -18.44 8.64 12.50
CA LYS A 254 -19.45 9.17 13.42
C LYS A 254 -19.52 10.70 13.31
N LYS A 255 -18.37 11.39 13.34
CA LYS A 255 -18.32 12.83 13.11
C LYS A 255 -18.88 13.27 11.77
N LYS A 256 -18.64 12.50 10.69
CA LYS A 256 -19.21 12.81 9.36
C LYS A 256 -20.73 12.63 9.31
N LYS A 257 -21.29 11.67 10.03
CA LYS A 257 -22.76 11.49 10.14
C LYS A 257 -23.39 12.61 10.97
N GLU A 258 -22.75 13.03 12.06
CA GLU A 258 -23.21 14.15 12.87
C GLU A 258 -23.21 15.48 12.08
N PHE A 259 -22.16 15.74 11.27
CA PHE A 259 -22.10 16.92 10.38
C PHE A 259 -23.20 16.91 9.31
N LYS A 260 -23.45 15.77 8.64
CA LYS A 260 -24.52 15.67 7.64
C LYS A 260 -25.91 15.89 8.23
N ASN A 261 -26.14 15.47 9.47
CA ASN A 261 -27.40 15.70 10.16
C ASN A 261 -27.57 17.15 10.64
N TYR A 262 -26.49 17.92 10.74
CA TYR A 262 -26.51 19.37 11.06
C TYR A 262 -26.80 20.23 9.83
N GLU A 263 -26.33 19.85 8.65
CA GLU A 263 -26.59 20.56 7.38
C GLU A 263 -28.02 20.30 6.81
N GLN A 264 -28.74 19.31 7.35
CA GLN A 264 -30.13 18.98 6.97
C GLN A 264 -31.19 19.49 7.97
N ARG A 265 -30.77 20.22 9.00
CA ARG A 265 -31.66 20.96 9.93
C ARG A 265 -31.51 22.44 9.70
#